data_eebd48e40483b100f7c9ffc753aa545c
#
_entry.id   eebd48e40483b100f7c9ffc753aa545c
#
_cell.length_a   1.000
_cell.length_b   1.000
_cell.length_c   1.000
_cell.angle_alpha   90.00
_cell.angle_beta   90.00
_cell.angle_gamma   90.00
#
_symmetry.space_group_name_H-M   'P 1'
#
loop_
_entity.id
_entity.type
_entity.pdbx_description
1 polymer ?
#
loop_
_entity_poly.entity_id
_entity_poly.type
_entity_poly.pdbx_seq_one_letter_code
_entity_poly.pdbx_strand_id
1 'polypeptide(L)'
;MTVEVQGQPFGIADSLSFYWSYQEIFEKEIYRFDCRSDAPRIVDCGANYGLAALYFKSKFPNAHVRAVEADPEIFHLLSTNLAQRHFSDLELIHAAINTTGERVEFHCEGADSGRIYPLAQSSRSTQVDGIKLEALLDQPVHFLKMDIEGAEAECLCQTRTLENVEQMFVEYHSFEGEPQLLDEVLRKLKESGFRYYIQTQFCSPQPLVNPETYLEMDLQLNLFARRPRD
;
A
#
# COMPACT_ATOMS: atom_id res chain seq x y z
N MET A 1 -9.26 13.83 13.23
CA MET A 1 -9.21 15.25 12.81
C MET A 1 -9.83 15.41 11.43
N THR A 2 -10.08 16.65 10.96
CA THR A 2 -10.66 16.88 9.62
C THR A 2 -9.91 18.03 8.94
N VAL A 3 -9.57 17.83 7.68
CA VAL A 3 -8.95 18.83 6.80
C VAL A 3 -9.83 19.02 5.56
N GLU A 4 -9.47 19.95 4.68
CA GLU A 4 -10.12 20.09 3.39
C GLU A 4 -9.22 19.50 2.27
N VAL A 5 -9.76 18.58 1.48
CA VAL A 5 -9.08 18.01 0.32
C VAL A 5 -10.00 18.12 -0.89
N GLN A 6 -9.54 18.80 -1.95
CA GLN A 6 -10.33 19.04 -3.17
C GLN A 6 -11.71 19.68 -2.88
N GLY A 7 -11.74 20.67 -1.97
CA GLY A 7 -12.95 21.42 -1.63
C GLY A 7 -13.97 20.66 -0.78
N GLN A 8 -13.63 19.53 -0.19
CA GLN A 8 -14.53 18.75 0.67
C GLN A 8 -13.83 18.32 1.98
N PRO A 9 -14.59 18.14 3.07
CA PRO A 9 -14.06 17.60 4.32
C PRO A 9 -13.41 16.22 4.11
N PHE A 10 -12.30 16.00 4.80
CA PHE A 10 -11.54 14.75 4.74
C PHE A 10 -11.00 14.41 6.13
N GLY A 11 -11.43 13.28 6.69
CA GLY A 11 -11.00 12.80 7.99
C GLY A 11 -9.57 12.25 7.93
N ILE A 12 -8.75 12.59 8.91
CA ILE A 12 -7.35 12.14 9.02
C ILE A 12 -7.08 11.60 10.42
N ALA A 13 -6.14 10.66 10.54
CA ALA A 13 -5.70 10.13 11.81
C ALA A 13 -4.82 11.17 12.55
N ASP A 14 -3.76 11.65 11.88
CA ASP A 14 -2.89 12.71 12.39
C ASP A 14 -2.46 13.66 11.26
N SER A 15 -2.00 14.86 11.66
CA SER A 15 -1.68 15.92 10.70
C SER A 15 -0.33 15.77 10.02
N LEU A 16 0.62 15.10 10.68
CA LEU A 16 1.98 14.99 10.16
C LEU A 16 2.04 13.92 9.06
N SER A 17 1.48 12.74 9.32
CA SER A 17 1.37 11.66 8.33
C SER A 17 0.54 12.10 7.14
N PHE A 18 -0.57 12.84 7.39
CA PHE A 18 -1.36 13.42 6.30
C PHE A 18 -0.53 14.37 5.44
N TYR A 19 0.25 15.27 6.06
CA TYR A 19 1.06 16.24 5.30
C TYR A 19 2.05 15.53 4.37
N TRP A 20 2.79 14.53 4.89
CA TRP A 20 3.76 13.81 4.08
C TRP A 20 3.11 12.96 2.99
N SER A 21 2.04 12.25 3.31
CA SER A 21 1.28 11.47 2.33
C SER A 21 0.68 12.35 1.23
N TYR A 22 0.15 13.53 1.59
CA TYR A 22 -0.38 14.47 0.61
C TYR A 22 0.73 14.99 -0.32
N GLN A 23 1.88 15.37 0.22
CA GLN A 23 3.05 15.79 -0.54
C GLN A 23 3.49 14.72 -1.55
N GLU A 24 3.57 13.48 -1.12
CA GLU A 24 4.00 12.38 -1.98
C GLU A 24 2.96 12.02 -3.04
N ILE A 25 1.71 11.90 -2.64
CA ILE A 25 0.65 11.41 -3.53
C ILE A 25 0.17 12.49 -4.51
N PHE A 26 -0.06 13.73 -4.03
CA PHE A 26 -0.65 14.77 -4.87
C PHE A 26 0.36 15.75 -5.48
N GLU A 27 1.47 16.06 -4.80
CA GLU A 27 2.45 17.01 -5.32
C GLU A 27 3.59 16.33 -6.08
N LYS A 28 4.17 15.23 -5.52
CA LYS A 28 5.19 14.43 -6.21
C LYS A 28 4.60 13.41 -7.18
N GLU A 29 3.28 13.14 -7.08
CA GLU A 29 2.56 12.14 -7.87
C GLU A 29 3.24 10.77 -7.88
N ILE A 30 3.65 10.27 -6.69
CA ILE A 30 4.44 9.04 -6.58
C ILE A 30 3.75 7.81 -7.18
N TYR A 31 2.41 7.80 -7.19
CA TYR A 31 1.59 6.72 -7.79
C TYR A 31 1.18 7.01 -9.23
N ARG A 32 1.82 8.00 -9.88
CA ARG A 32 1.52 8.30 -11.28
C ARG A 32 1.94 7.15 -12.18
N PHE A 33 1.00 6.66 -12.95
CA PHE A 33 1.24 5.65 -13.98
C PHE A 33 0.58 6.05 -15.29
N ASP A 34 1.02 5.44 -16.39
CA ASP A 34 0.48 5.69 -17.72
C ASP A 34 -0.38 4.49 -18.14
N CYS A 35 -1.61 4.77 -18.55
CA CYS A 35 -2.58 3.76 -18.97
C CYS A 35 -3.31 4.21 -20.24
N ARG A 36 -3.51 3.26 -21.18
CA ARG A 36 -4.29 3.51 -22.39
C ARG A 36 -5.81 3.42 -22.16
N SER A 37 -6.22 2.77 -21.07
CA SER A 37 -7.62 2.67 -20.69
C SER A 37 -8.09 3.96 -19.99
N ASP A 38 -9.27 4.43 -20.32
CA ASP A 38 -9.97 5.50 -19.61
C ASP A 38 -10.68 5.01 -18.34
N ALA A 39 -10.79 3.69 -18.17
CA ALA A 39 -11.33 2.99 -17.01
C ALA A 39 -10.34 1.93 -16.48
N PRO A 40 -9.14 2.33 -15.97
CA PRO A 40 -8.17 1.38 -15.47
C PRO A 40 -8.68 0.63 -14.23
N ARG A 41 -8.28 -0.64 -14.09
CA ARG A 41 -8.43 -1.39 -12.86
C ARG A 41 -7.23 -1.17 -11.97
N ILE A 42 -7.48 -0.73 -10.74
CA ILE A 42 -6.47 -0.38 -9.75
C ILE A 42 -6.75 -1.17 -8.47
N VAL A 43 -5.71 -1.75 -7.91
CA VAL A 43 -5.76 -2.39 -6.59
C VAL A 43 -4.86 -1.59 -5.65
N ASP A 44 -5.43 -1.09 -4.57
CA ASP A 44 -4.78 -0.29 -3.53
C ASP A 44 -4.74 -1.10 -2.24
N CYS A 45 -3.60 -1.72 -1.99
CA CYS A 45 -3.32 -2.53 -0.81
C CYS A 45 -2.68 -1.65 0.27
N GLY A 46 -3.35 -1.54 1.43
CA GLY A 46 -3.03 -0.54 2.45
C GLY A 46 -3.57 0.83 2.06
N ALA A 47 -4.91 0.92 1.90
CA ALA A 47 -5.55 2.12 1.39
C ALA A 47 -5.56 3.27 2.40
N ASN A 48 -5.22 2.98 3.64
CA ASN A 48 -5.22 3.92 4.74
C ASN A 48 -6.57 4.68 4.78
N TYR A 49 -6.61 5.96 5.13
CA TYR A 49 -7.85 6.77 5.13
C TYR A 49 -8.28 7.25 3.72
N GLY A 50 -7.71 6.69 2.63
CA GLY A 50 -8.24 6.81 1.26
C GLY A 50 -7.63 7.90 0.38
N LEU A 51 -6.46 8.44 0.75
CA LEU A 51 -5.83 9.52 -0.02
C LEU A 51 -5.37 9.04 -1.41
N ALA A 52 -4.80 7.82 -1.49
CA ALA A 52 -4.39 7.21 -2.76
C ALA A 52 -5.61 6.91 -3.64
N ALA A 53 -6.67 6.31 -3.08
CA ALA A 53 -7.91 6.05 -3.83
C ALA A 53 -8.53 7.35 -4.38
N LEU A 54 -8.52 8.44 -3.59
CA LEU A 54 -8.96 9.77 -4.03
C LEU A 54 -8.08 10.29 -5.19
N TYR A 55 -6.76 10.14 -5.10
CA TYR A 55 -5.83 10.51 -6.17
C TYR A 55 -6.14 9.73 -7.46
N PHE A 56 -6.30 8.41 -7.39
CA PHE A 56 -6.59 7.59 -8.56
C PHE A 56 -7.91 8.01 -9.22
N LYS A 57 -8.96 8.23 -8.43
CA LYS A 57 -10.26 8.69 -8.96
C LYS A 57 -10.19 10.10 -9.52
N SER A 58 -9.30 10.97 -9.03
CA SER A 58 -9.08 12.30 -9.60
C SER A 58 -8.37 12.26 -10.95
N LYS A 59 -7.46 11.31 -11.16
CA LYS A 59 -6.73 11.12 -12.42
C LYS A 59 -7.52 10.31 -13.43
N PHE A 60 -8.26 9.31 -12.96
CA PHE A 60 -9.05 8.39 -13.77
C PHE A 60 -10.48 8.29 -13.18
N PRO A 61 -11.38 9.23 -13.50
CA PRO A 61 -12.73 9.23 -12.90
C PRO A 61 -13.51 7.93 -13.10
N ASN A 62 -13.26 7.21 -14.21
CA ASN A 62 -13.91 5.94 -14.53
C ASN A 62 -13.14 4.71 -14.03
N ALA A 63 -12.04 4.89 -13.28
CA ALA A 63 -11.27 3.76 -12.76
C ALA A 63 -12.11 2.83 -11.87
N HIS A 64 -11.90 1.53 -12.01
CA HIS A 64 -12.37 0.53 -11.05
C HIS A 64 -11.29 0.38 -9.97
N VAL A 65 -11.57 0.83 -8.75
CA VAL A 65 -10.62 0.81 -7.65
C VAL A 65 -11.09 -0.17 -6.58
N ARG A 66 -10.25 -1.14 -6.24
CA ARG A 66 -10.37 -1.98 -5.03
C ARG A 66 -9.40 -1.45 -3.99
N ALA A 67 -9.90 -0.92 -2.89
CA ALA A 67 -9.11 -0.35 -1.80
C ALA A 67 -9.25 -1.23 -0.55
N VAL A 68 -8.13 -1.79 -0.09
CA VAL A 68 -8.08 -2.73 1.03
C VAL A 68 -7.38 -2.08 2.20
N GLU A 69 -8.02 -2.09 3.36
CA GLU A 69 -7.48 -1.54 4.61
C GLU A 69 -7.81 -2.48 5.77
N ALA A 70 -6.83 -2.73 6.63
CA ALA A 70 -6.94 -3.71 7.71
C ALA A 70 -7.36 -3.09 9.05
N ASP A 71 -6.86 -1.89 9.38
CA ASP A 71 -7.21 -1.23 10.64
C ASP A 71 -8.68 -0.79 10.63
N PRO A 72 -9.52 -1.25 11.59
CA PRO A 72 -10.95 -0.94 11.58
C PRO A 72 -11.26 0.54 11.77
N GLU A 73 -10.43 1.29 12.50
CA GLU A 73 -10.63 2.73 12.72
C GLU A 73 -10.24 3.51 11.47
N ILE A 74 -9.14 3.13 10.83
CA ILE A 74 -8.67 3.73 9.57
C ILE A 74 -9.64 3.37 8.44
N PHE A 75 -10.11 2.12 8.37
CA PHE A 75 -11.14 1.71 7.40
C PHE A 75 -12.46 2.50 7.57
N HIS A 76 -12.82 2.85 8.81
CA HIS A 76 -13.97 3.73 9.06
C HIS A 76 -13.73 5.14 8.49
N LEU A 77 -12.53 5.71 8.66
CA LEU A 77 -12.15 6.97 8.03
C LEU A 77 -12.16 6.88 6.51
N LEU A 78 -11.55 5.84 5.94
CA LEU A 78 -11.58 5.53 4.50
C LEU A 78 -13.00 5.55 3.95
N SER A 79 -13.87 4.77 4.57
CA SER A 79 -15.27 4.66 4.16
C SER A 79 -16.00 6.00 4.23
N THR A 80 -15.81 6.76 5.31
CA THR A 80 -16.41 8.08 5.50
C THR A 80 -15.92 9.10 4.48
N ASN A 81 -14.60 9.13 4.23
CA ASN A 81 -13.96 10.06 3.31
C ASN A 81 -14.44 9.87 1.87
N LEU A 82 -14.63 8.62 1.45
CA LEU A 82 -14.96 8.30 0.07
C LEU A 82 -16.47 8.22 -0.20
N ALA A 83 -17.28 7.90 0.81
CA ALA A 83 -18.74 7.86 0.67
C ALA A 83 -19.33 9.19 0.20
N GLN A 84 -18.80 10.32 0.64
CA GLN A 84 -19.27 11.66 0.28
C GLN A 84 -18.91 12.07 -1.16
N ARG A 85 -18.00 11.33 -1.81
CA ARG A 85 -17.48 11.66 -3.15
C ARG A 85 -18.30 11.08 -4.28
N HIS A 86 -19.27 10.19 -3.99
CA HIS A 86 -20.14 9.54 -4.98
C HIS A 86 -19.39 8.89 -6.15
N PHE A 87 -18.23 8.32 -5.89
CA PHE A 87 -17.46 7.61 -6.92
C PHE A 87 -18.20 6.34 -7.36
N SER A 88 -18.33 6.15 -8.68
CA SER A 88 -18.68 4.85 -9.24
C SER A 88 -17.48 3.89 -9.16
N ASP A 89 -17.73 2.59 -9.18
CA ASP A 89 -16.70 1.57 -9.35
C ASP A 89 -15.56 1.65 -8.31
N LEU A 90 -15.94 1.87 -7.06
CA LEU A 90 -15.07 1.88 -5.90
C LEU A 90 -15.52 0.80 -4.92
N GLU A 91 -14.69 -0.20 -4.72
CA GLU A 91 -14.88 -1.29 -3.77
C GLU A 91 -13.95 -1.08 -2.57
N LEU A 92 -14.53 -0.97 -1.37
CA LEU A 92 -13.79 -0.85 -0.11
C LEU A 92 -13.84 -2.20 0.61
N ILE A 93 -12.68 -2.74 0.96
CA ILE A 93 -12.53 -4.06 1.54
C ILE A 93 -11.84 -3.93 2.91
N HIS A 94 -12.56 -4.27 3.98
CA HIS A 94 -11.98 -4.33 5.33
C HIS A 94 -11.33 -5.69 5.55
N ALA A 95 -10.05 -5.80 5.29
CA ALA A 95 -9.28 -7.03 5.42
C ALA A 95 -7.77 -6.76 5.53
N ALA A 96 -7.05 -7.68 6.19
CA ALA A 96 -5.60 -7.74 6.17
C ALA A 96 -5.13 -8.63 5.01
N ILE A 97 -4.25 -8.10 4.15
CA ILE A 97 -3.66 -8.89 3.07
C ILE A 97 -2.60 -9.80 3.68
N ASN A 98 -2.76 -11.11 3.50
CA ASN A 98 -1.83 -12.10 3.99
C ASN A 98 -1.73 -13.31 3.05
N THR A 99 -0.82 -14.22 3.36
CA THR A 99 -0.53 -15.39 2.51
C THR A 99 -1.55 -16.52 2.65
N THR A 100 -2.31 -16.56 3.74
CA THR A 100 -3.27 -17.64 4.02
C THR A 100 -4.70 -17.29 3.60
N GLY A 101 -5.07 -16.01 3.65
CA GLY A 101 -6.45 -15.52 3.51
C GLY A 101 -7.30 -15.78 4.74
N GLU A 102 -6.71 -16.28 5.82
CA GLU A 102 -7.38 -16.52 7.09
C GLU A 102 -7.37 -15.26 7.96
N ARG A 103 -8.26 -15.25 8.95
CA ARG A 103 -8.30 -14.19 9.97
C ARG A 103 -6.99 -14.14 10.73
N VAL A 104 -6.48 -12.93 10.94
CA VAL A 104 -5.22 -12.68 11.64
C VAL A 104 -5.39 -11.70 12.79
N GLU A 105 -4.49 -11.77 13.75
CA GLU A 105 -4.31 -10.70 14.71
C GLU A 105 -3.57 -9.55 14.05
N PHE A 106 -4.18 -8.37 14.07
CA PHE A 106 -3.65 -7.16 13.47
C PHE A 106 -3.32 -6.16 14.57
N HIS A 107 -2.11 -5.62 14.55
CA HIS A 107 -1.60 -4.70 15.54
C HIS A 107 -1.77 -3.27 15.05
N CYS A 108 -2.67 -2.51 15.71
CA CYS A 108 -2.99 -1.13 15.39
C CYS A 108 -2.00 -0.20 16.07
N GLU A 109 -1.34 0.66 15.33
CA GLU A 109 -0.38 1.64 15.88
C GLU A 109 -0.95 3.06 15.96
N GLY A 110 -2.19 3.25 15.53
CA GLY A 110 -3.00 4.42 15.82
C GLY A 110 -2.84 5.63 14.93
N ALA A 111 -1.90 5.64 13.98
CA ALA A 111 -1.75 6.74 13.01
C ALA A 111 -1.94 6.24 11.58
N ASP A 112 -0.89 5.80 10.94
CA ASP A 112 -0.86 5.36 9.55
C ASP A 112 -0.15 4.03 9.34
N SER A 113 0.33 3.41 10.42
CA SER A 113 1.06 2.15 10.40
C SER A 113 0.37 1.11 11.30
N GLY A 114 -0.38 0.23 10.71
CA GLY A 114 -0.87 -0.98 11.37
C GLY A 114 -0.35 -2.20 10.64
N ARG A 115 -0.01 -3.29 11.36
CA ARG A 115 0.67 -4.44 10.78
C ARG A 115 0.22 -5.78 11.36
N ILE A 116 0.52 -6.86 10.63
CA ILE A 116 0.28 -8.23 11.09
C ILE A 116 1.32 -8.65 12.15
N TYR A 117 2.56 -8.15 12.05
CA TYR A 117 3.64 -8.47 12.98
C TYR A 117 3.76 -7.39 14.06
N PRO A 118 3.77 -7.75 15.38
CA PRO A 118 3.83 -6.76 16.44
C PRO A 118 5.21 -6.07 16.49
N LEU A 119 5.20 -4.74 16.69
CA LEU A 119 6.37 -4.04 17.22
C LEU A 119 6.44 -4.21 18.74
N ALA A 120 7.63 -3.99 19.31
CA ALA A 120 7.85 -4.08 20.76
C ALA A 120 6.94 -3.15 21.57
N GLN A 121 6.35 -2.13 20.96
CA GLN A 121 5.50 -1.10 21.61
C GLN A 121 4.05 -1.10 21.12
N SER A 122 3.59 -2.07 20.32
CA SER A 122 2.20 -2.10 19.85
C SER A 122 1.24 -2.25 21.03
N SER A 123 0.33 -1.29 21.21
CA SER A 123 -0.51 -1.18 22.40
C SER A 123 -1.90 -1.82 22.23
N ARG A 124 -2.30 -2.16 21.00
CA ARG A 124 -3.64 -2.66 20.70
C ARG A 124 -3.62 -3.63 19.53
N SER A 125 -4.23 -4.78 19.70
CA SER A 125 -4.48 -5.73 18.62
C SER A 125 -5.96 -5.99 18.44
N THR A 126 -6.35 -6.39 17.22
CA THR A 126 -7.72 -6.78 16.87
C THR A 126 -7.69 -7.93 15.88
N GLN A 127 -8.77 -8.68 15.82
CA GLN A 127 -8.93 -9.75 14.84
C GLN A 127 -9.54 -9.19 13.55
N VAL A 128 -8.85 -9.36 12.44
CA VAL A 128 -9.26 -8.87 11.12
C VAL A 128 -9.35 -10.04 10.14
N ASP A 129 -10.35 -10.03 9.28
CA ASP A 129 -10.47 -11.02 8.22
C ASP A 129 -9.30 -10.91 7.24
N GLY A 130 -8.78 -12.06 6.81
CA GLY A 130 -7.66 -12.09 5.87
C GLY A 130 -8.13 -12.18 4.42
N ILE A 131 -7.33 -11.64 3.51
CA ILE A 131 -7.52 -11.82 2.07
C ILE A 131 -6.17 -12.09 1.39
N LYS A 132 -6.17 -13.05 0.44
CA LYS A 132 -4.97 -13.29 -0.38
C LYS A 132 -4.84 -12.27 -1.50
N LEU A 133 -3.61 -11.89 -1.83
CA LEU A 133 -3.35 -11.02 -2.96
C LEU A 133 -3.93 -11.58 -4.28
N GLU A 134 -3.90 -12.90 -4.49
CA GLU A 134 -4.50 -13.54 -5.66
C GLU A 134 -5.98 -13.24 -5.85
N ALA A 135 -6.74 -13.11 -4.76
CA ALA A 135 -8.17 -12.81 -4.83
C ALA A 135 -8.45 -11.39 -5.35
N LEU A 136 -7.48 -10.50 -5.22
CA LEU A 136 -7.54 -9.13 -5.73
C LEU A 136 -7.05 -9.02 -7.18
N LEU A 137 -6.24 -9.98 -7.62
CA LEU A 137 -5.61 -10.05 -8.94
C LEU A 137 -6.28 -11.08 -9.87
N ASP A 138 -7.56 -11.38 -9.64
CA ASP A 138 -8.36 -12.35 -10.41
C ASP A 138 -8.67 -11.90 -11.84
N GLN A 139 -8.45 -10.63 -12.14
CA GLN A 139 -8.64 -10.00 -13.44
C GLN A 139 -7.41 -9.13 -13.80
N PRO A 140 -7.27 -8.68 -15.07
CA PRO A 140 -6.22 -7.74 -15.44
C PRO A 140 -6.24 -6.48 -14.58
N VAL A 141 -5.10 -6.13 -14.00
CA VAL A 141 -4.86 -4.96 -13.14
C VAL A 141 -3.85 -4.05 -13.83
N HIS A 142 -4.24 -2.82 -14.10
CA HIS A 142 -3.37 -1.82 -14.74
C HIS A 142 -2.35 -1.23 -13.77
N PHE A 143 -2.77 -1.08 -12.49
CA PHE A 143 -1.88 -0.61 -11.44
C PHE A 143 -2.17 -1.28 -10.09
N LEU A 144 -1.14 -1.83 -9.46
CA LEU A 144 -1.15 -2.35 -8.10
C LEU A 144 -0.31 -1.43 -7.21
N LYS A 145 -0.91 -0.82 -6.19
CA LYS A 145 -0.18 -0.21 -5.07
C LYS A 145 -0.15 -1.22 -3.93
N MET A 146 1.02 -1.43 -3.36
CA MET A 146 1.20 -2.33 -2.23
C MET A 146 2.08 -1.69 -1.17
N ASP A 147 1.49 -1.42 -0.02
CA ASP A 147 2.08 -0.77 1.12
C ASP A 147 1.27 -1.21 2.34
N ILE A 148 1.69 -2.33 2.93
CA ILE A 148 0.97 -3.09 3.95
C ILE A 148 1.84 -3.40 5.17
N GLU A 149 2.83 -2.54 5.39
CA GLU A 149 3.62 -2.43 6.61
C GLU A 149 4.33 -3.75 7.01
N GLY A 150 5.03 -4.35 6.02
CA GLY A 150 5.97 -5.46 6.24
C GLY A 150 5.53 -6.83 5.71
N ALA A 151 4.28 -6.99 5.26
CA ALA A 151 3.83 -8.25 4.64
C ALA A 151 4.01 -8.30 3.11
N GLU A 152 4.55 -7.23 2.49
CA GLU A 152 4.67 -7.09 1.03
C GLU A 152 5.48 -8.22 0.41
N ALA A 153 6.65 -8.49 0.99
CA ALA A 153 7.57 -9.48 0.44
C ALA A 153 6.96 -10.88 0.42
N GLU A 154 6.38 -11.32 1.52
CA GLU A 154 5.75 -12.63 1.60
C GLU A 154 4.56 -12.76 0.64
N CYS A 155 3.68 -11.77 0.61
CA CYS A 155 2.50 -11.77 -0.25
C CYS A 155 2.88 -11.78 -1.74
N LEU A 156 3.85 -10.97 -2.15
CA LEU A 156 4.34 -10.93 -3.53
C LEU A 156 5.04 -12.22 -3.93
N CYS A 157 5.89 -12.77 -3.07
CA CYS A 157 6.65 -13.98 -3.41
C CYS A 157 5.75 -15.21 -3.54
N GLN A 158 4.67 -15.29 -2.76
CA GLN A 158 3.75 -16.42 -2.79
C GLN A 158 2.66 -16.31 -3.88
N THR A 159 2.33 -15.10 -4.35
CA THR A 159 1.29 -14.94 -5.37
C THR A 159 1.68 -15.54 -6.71
N ARG A 160 0.72 -16.12 -7.42
CA ARG A 160 0.89 -16.74 -8.76
C ARG A 160 0.28 -15.91 -9.89
N THR A 161 -0.39 -14.81 -9.55
CA THR A 161 -1.20 -14.04 -10.50
C THR A 161 -0.59 -12.70 -10.89
N LEU A 162 0.73 -12.51 -10.70
CA LEU A 162 1.41 -11.27 -11.10
C LEU A 162 1.40 -11.04 -12.62
N GLU A 163 1.16 -12.06 -13.42
CA GLU A 163 0.96 -11.90 -14.87
C GLU A 163 -0.22 -11.02 -15.23
N ASN A 164 -1.20 -10.89 -14.35
CA ASN A 164 -2.36 -10.01 -14.53
C ASN A 164 -2.04 -8.52 -14.26
N VAL A 165 -0.87 -8.20 -13.70
CA VAL A 165 -0.49 -6.84 -13.32
C VAL A 165 0.40 -6.21 -14.39
N GLU A 166 0.07 -4.99 -14.84
CA GLU A 166 0.87 -4.24 -15.83
C GLU A 166 1.96 -3.37 -15.17
N GLN A 167 1.58 -2.65 -14.11
CA GLN A 167 2.45 -1.75 -13.37
C GLN A 167 2.18 -1.86 -11.88
N MET A 168 3.19 -1.68 -11.05
CA MET A 168 3.02 -1.68 -9.61
C MET A 168 3.97 -0.72 -8.92
N PHE A 169 3.51 -0.26 -7.77
CA PHE A 169 4.28 0.38 -6.72
C PHE A 169 4.25 -0.53 -5.49
N VAL A 170 5.42 -0.78 -4.91
CA VAL A 170 5.55 -1.53 -3.67
C VAL A 170 6.42 -0.72 -2.72
N GLU A 171 5.91 -0.42 -1.54
CA GLU A 171 6.71 0.10 -0.45
C GLU A 171 7.25 -1.09 0.34
N TYR A 172 8.54 -1.36 0.17
CA TYR A 172 9.22 -2.46 0.84
C TYR A 172 9.73 -2.01 2.20
N HIS A 173 9.29 -2.71 3.23
CA HIS A 173 9.71 -2.50 4.61
C HIS A 173 10.63 -3.63 5.06
N SER A 174 11.78 -3.27 5.66
CA SER A 174 12.70 -4.18 6.32
C SER A 174 12.85 -3.80 7.78
N PHE A 175 12.64 -4.74 8.68
CA PHE A 175 12.69 -4.52 10.11
C PHE A 175 13.92 -5.18 10.73
N GLU A 176 14.55 -4.49 11.68
CA GLU A 176 15.69 -5.04 12.41
C GLU A 176 15.26 -6.30 13.18
N GLY A 177 16.01 -7.36 12.99
CA GLY A 177 15.69 -8.66 13.60
C GLY A 177 14.87 -9.63 12.73
N GLU A 178 14.28 -9.13 11.63
CA GLU A 178 13.57 -9.96 10.66
C GLU A 178 14.45 -10.25 9.42
N PRO A 179 14.18 -11.34 8.68
CA PRO A 179 14.90 -11.61 7.43
C PRO A 179 14.67 -10.52 6.39
N GLN A 180 15.74 -10.00 5.79
CA GLN A 180 15.60 -9.13 4.62
C GLN A 180 15.24 -9.96 3.39
N LEU A 181 14.09 -9.66 2.78
CA LEU A 181 13.54 -10.41 1.63
C LEU A 181 13.59 -9.61 0.31
N LEU A 182 14.36 -8.54 0.25
CA LEU A 182 14.45 -7.68 -0.94
C LEU A 182 14.89 -8.43 -2.19
N ASP A 183 15.88 -9.30 -2.07
CA ASP A 183 16.39 -10.12 -3.18
C ASP A 183 15.33 -11.09 -3.71
N GLU A 184 14.49 -11.65 -2.85
CA GLU A 184 13.36 -12.49 -3.23
C GLU A 184 12.29 -11.70 -4.00
N VAL A 185 11.94 -10.50 -3.51
CA VAL A 185 11.02 -9.59 -4.20
C VAL A 185 11.56 -9.22 -5.58
N LEU A 186 12.83 -8.78 -5.67
CA LEU A 186 13.44 -8.39 -6.94
C LEU A 186 13.54 -9.57 -7.92
N ARG A 187 13.88 -10.75 -7.42
CA ARG A 187 13.88 -12.00 -8.21
C ARG A 187 12.46 -12.30 -8.73
N LYS A 188 11.45 -12.23 -7.87
CA LYS A 188 10.04 -12.44 -8.23
C LYS A 188 9.59 -11.47 -9.32
N LEU A 189 9.87 -10.18 -9.18
CA LEU A 189 9.55 -9.16 -10.19
C LEU A 189 10.22 -9.48 -11.53
N LYS A 190 11.50 -9.81 -11.51
CA LYS A 190 12.27 -10.17 -12.71
C LYS A 190 11.71 -11.42 -13.40
N GLU A 191 11.46 -12.48 -12.66
CA GLU A 191 10.91 -13.75 -13.18
C GLU A 191 9.48 -13.57 -13.72
N SER A 192 8.71 -12.63 -13.13
CA SER A 192 7.38 -12.26 -13.63
C SER A 192 7.42 -11.29 -14.82
N GLY A 193 8.61 -10.97 -15.36
CA GLY A 193 8.77 -10.16 -16.56
C GLY A 193 8.72 -8.64 -16.35
N PHE A 194 8.90 -8.16 -15.11
CA PHE A 194 8.95 -6.73 -14.83
C PHE A 194 10.35 -6.15 -14.97
N ARG A 195 10.42 -4.90 -15.40
CA ARG A 195 11.55 -4.00 -15.12
C ARG A 195 11.19 -3.19 -13.88
N TYR A 196 12.16 -3.02 -12.98
CA TYR A 196 11.95 -2.29 -11.73
C TYR A 196 12.93 -1.15 -11.55
N TYR A 197 12.55 -0.17 -10.74
CA TYR A 197 13.32 0.99 -10.31
C TYR A 197 13.18 1.10 -8.80
N ILE A 198 14.22 1.56 -8.11
CA ILE A 198 14.27 1.63 -6.64
C ILE A 198 14.58 3.07 -6.24
N GLN A 199 13.80 3.58 -5.29
CA GLN A 199 14.07 4.83 -4.59
C GLN A 199 14.12 4.55 -3.09
N THR A 200 15.08 5.14 -2.39
CA THR A 200 15.21 5.00 -0.95
C THR A 200 14.28 5.98 -0.24
N GLN A 201 13.46 5.49 0.67
CA GLN A 201 12.68 6.29 1.61
C GLN A 201 13.43 6.45 2.92
N PHE A 202 13.93 5.35 3.48
CA PHE A 202 14.79 5.36 4.66
C PHE A 202 15.95 4.37 4.50
N CYS A 203 17.11 4.79 4.94
CA CYS A 203 18.29 3.96 5.16
C CYS A 203 19.16 4.67 6.19
N SER A 204 19.74 3.92 7.12
CA SER A 204 20.68 4.48 8.09
C SER A 204 21.78 5.29 7.38
N PRO A 205 22.09 6.53 7.82
CA PRO A 205 23.12 7.36 7.19
C PRO A 205 24.53 6.74 7.22
N GLN A 206 24.81 5.92 8.23
CA GLN A 206 26.10 5.27 8.44
C GLN A 206 25.92 3.80 8.85
N PRO A 207 25.37 2.95 7.95
CA PRO A 207 24.89 1.62 8.33
C PRO A 207 26.00 0.65 8.78
N LEU A 208 27.25 0.92 8.41
CA LEU A 208 28.40 0.09 8.81
C LEU A 208 29.12 0.60 10.07
N VAL A 209 28.75 1.76 10.58
CA VAL A 209 29.44 2.40 11.74
C VAL A 209 28.48 2.56 12.91
N ASN A 210 27.32 3.14 12.66
CA ASN A 210 26.27 3.37 13.65
C ASN A 210 24.92 3.17 12.96
N PRO A 211 24.43 1.91 12.85
CA PRO A 211 23.13 1.64 12.26
C PRO A 211 22.04 2.27 13.12
N GLU A 212 21.18 3.04 12.47
CA GLU A 212 19.99 3.67 13.06
C GLU A 212 18.74 3.05 12.44
N THR A 213 17.70 2.92 13.23
CA THR A 213 16.39 2.47 12.75
C THR A 213 15.35 3.60 12.87
N TYR A 214 14.36 3.56 11.99
CA TYR A 214 13.15 4.40 12.08
C TYR A 214 11.94 3.50 12.26
N LEU A 215 11.24 3.60 13.38
CA LEU A 215 10.12 2.69 13.72
C LEU A 215 10.52 1.20 13.59
N GLU A 216 11.70 0.85 14.13
CA GLU A 216 12.30 -0.49 14.02
C GLU A 216 12.67 -0.93 12.59
N MET A 217 12.44 -0.10 11.57
CA MET A 217 12.90 -0.34 10.20
C MET A 217 14.38 0.03 10.05
N ASP A 218 15.15 -0.84 9.43
CA ASP A 218 16.53 -0.58 9.01
C ASP A 218 16.63 -0.13 7.55
N LEU A 219 15.60 -0.46 6.74
CA LEU A 219 15.52 -0.08 5.33
C LEU A 219 14.06 0.08 4.88
N GLN A 220 13.74 1.17 4.18
CA GLN A 220 12.46 1.39 3.52
C GLN A 220 12.69 1.85 2.08
N LEU A 221 12.11 1.15 1.12
CA LEU A 221 12.33 1.39 -0.30
C LEU A 221 11.01 1.49 -1.08
N ASN A 222 10.96 2.42 -2.01
CA ASN A 222 9.91 2.47 -3.03
C ASN A 222 10.37 1.70 -4.27
N LEU A 223 9.67 0.63 -4.58
CA LEU A 223 9.89 -0.20 -5.76
C LEU A 223 8.81 0.13 -6.79
N PHE A 224 9.24 0.61 -7.95
CA PHE A 224 8.37 0.84 -9.11
C PHE A 224 8.64 -0.26 -10.13
N ALA A 225 7.63 -1.01 -10.50
CA ALA A 225 7.79 -2.07 -11.47
C ALA A 225 6.79 -1.94 -12.62
N ARG A 226 7.26 -2.18 -13.84
CA ARG A 226 6.40 -2.15 -15.04
C ARG A 226 6.80 -3.24 -16.03
N ARG A 227 5.81 -3.74 -16.75
CA ARG A 227 6.11 -4.59 -17.91
C ARG A 227 6.72 -3.76 -19.03
N PRO A 228 7.67 -4.32 -19.82
CA PRO A 228 8.08 -3.70 -21.07
C PRO A 228 6.84 -3.48 -21.96
N ARG A 229 6.79 -2.34 -22.63
CA ARG A 229 5.78 -2.11 -23.68
C ARG A 229 6.38 -2.58 -25.01
N ASP A 230 5.60 -3.30 -25.74
CA ASP A 230 5.88 -3.63 -27.14
C ASP A 230 5.79 -2.39 -28.02
#